data_afbabbe704ae7d4694911bdeeaa31072
#
_entry.id   afbabbe704ae7d4694911bdeeaa31072
#
_cell.length_a   1.000
_cell.length_b   1.000
_cell.length_c   1.000
_cell.angle_alpha   90.00
_cell.angle_beta   90.00
_cell.angle_gamma   90.00
#
_symmetry.space_group_name_H-M   'P 1'
#
loop_
_entity.id
_entity.type
_entity.pdbx_description
1 polymer ?
#
loop_
_entity_poly.entity_id
_entity_poly.type
_entity_poly.pdbx_seq_one_letter_code
_entity_poly.pdbx_strand_id
1 'polypeptide(L)'
;MKNLFSDLYETIELRKNSNKKNSYTKKLFKEGEKKIAQKFGEESSELIIDFLKGSKKRTIEESIDVLYHLFVLLSAKKIKFNELEKEILKRRNVR
;
A
#
# COMPACT_ATOMS: atom_id res chain seq x y z
N MET A 1 -5.48 0.12 -21.46
CA MET A 1 -4.49 0.77 -20.57
C MET A 1 -4.28 -0.08 -19.34
N LYS A 2 -3.04 -0.31 -18.96
CA LYS A 2 -2.75 -1.08 -17.76
C LYS A 2 -3.22 -0.33 -16.52
N ASN A 3 -3.77 -1.07 -15.57
CA ASN A 3 -4.14 -0.51 -14.28
C ASN A 3 -2.92 -0.51 -13.37
N LEU A 4 -2.34 0.67 -13.15
CA LEU A 4 -1.12 0.82 -12.35
C LEU A 4 -1.31 0.34 -10.90
N PHE A 5 -2.50 0.51 -10.35
CA PHE A 5 -2.77 0.09 -8.97
C PHE A 5 -2.80 -1.43 -8.84
N SER A 6 -3.48 -2.10 -9.77
CA SER A 6 -3.50 -3.57 -9.74
C SER A 6 -2.12 -4.15 -10.04
N ASP A 7 -1.35 -3.50 -10.91
CA ASP A 7 0.02 -3.92 -11.20
C ASP A 7 0.91 -3.78 -9.97
N LEU A 8 0.77 -2.69 -9.22
CA LEU A 8 1.50 -2.52 -7.97
C LEU A 8 1.13 -3.60 -6.96
N TYR A 9 -0.16 -3.89 -6.83
CA TYR A 9 -0.64 -4.94 -5.91
C TYR A 9 -0.06 -6.29 -6.30
N GLU A 10 -0.09 -6.62 -7.59
CA GLU A 10 0.45 -7.87 -8.11
C GLU A 10 1.96 -7.97 -7.84
N THR A 11 2.69 -6.87 -8.02
CA THR A 11 4.13 -6.83 -7.73
C THR A 11 4.40 -7.15 -6.26
N ILE A 12 3.60 -6.58 -5.35
CA ILE A 12 3.72 -6.84 -3.92
C ILE A 12 3.47 -8.32 -3.62
N GLU A 13 2.42 -8.89 -4.22
CA GLU A 13 2.11 -10.33 -4.04
C GLU A 13 3.25 -11.21 -4.51
N LEU A 14 3.86 -10.87 -5.65
CA LEU A 14 4.98 -11.64 -6.19
C LEU A 14 6.22 -11.54 -5.30
N ARG A 15 6.50 -10.37 -4.76
CA ARG A 15 7.69 -10.16 -3.91
C ARG A 15 7.54 -10.76 -2.51
N LYS A 16 6.33 -10.96 -2.07
CA LYS A 16 6.03 -11.58 -0.78
C LYS A 16 6.75 -12.92 -0.61
N ASN A 17 6.79 -13.72 -1.67
CA ASN A 17 7.42 -15.05 -1.67
C ASN A 17 8.67 -15.14 -2.55
N SER A 18 9.25 -14.00 -2.89
CA SER A 18 10.41 -13.92 -3.77
C SER A 18 11.68 -14.40 -3.08
N ASN A 19 12.60 -14.97 -3.87
CA ASN A 19 13.92 -15.34 -3.37
C ASN A 19 14.94 -14.19 -3.45
N LYS A 20 14.53 -13.01 -3.82
CA LYS A 20 15.41 -11.84 -3.88
C LYS A 20 15.82 -11.43 -2.46
N LYS A 21 17.14 -11.39 -2.24
CA LYS A 21 17.69 -11.14 -0.90
C LYS A 21 17.40 -9.74 -0.36
N ASN A 22 17.28 -8.75 -1.23
CA ASN A 22 17.18 -7.34 -0.81
C ASN A 22 15.81 -6.71 -1.03
N SER A 23 14.75 -7.52 -1.04
CA SER A 23 13.41 -6.99 -1.21
C SER A 23 12.89 -6.41 0.10
N TYR A 24 12.60 -5.11 0.10
CA TYR A 24 11.96 -4.44 1.23
C TYR A 24 10.59 -5.06 1.52
N THR A 25 9.82 -5.37 0.47
CA THR A 25 8.51 -5.99 0.60
C THR A 25 8.60 -7.32 1.33
N LYS A 26 9.52 -8.19 0.89
CA LYS A 26 9.72 -9.48 1.53
C LYS A 26 10.08 -9.32 3.01
N LYS A 27 10.95 -8.36 3.31
CA LYS A 27 11.37 -8.08 4.68
C LYS A 27 10.19 -7.68 5.56
N LEU A 28 9.30 -6.82 5.04
CA LEU A 28 8.10 -6.41 5.77
C LEU A 28 7.22 -7.61 6.13
N PHE A 29 6.95 -8.48 5.15
CA PHE A 29 6.13 -9.67 5.40
C PHE A 29 6.79 -10.59 6.42
N LYS A 30 8.11 -10.72 6.37
CA LYS A 30 8.87 -11.54 7.31
C LYS A 30 8.80 -10.99 8.73
N GLU A 31 8.83 -9.67 8.88
CA GLU A 31 8.78 -9.01 10.18
C GLU A 31 7.39 -9.09 10.83
N GLY A 32 6.35 -9.30 10.04
CA GLY A 32 5.02 -9.63 10.55
C GLY A 32 4.05 -8.46 10.62
N GLU A 33 2.83 -8.78 11.03
CA GLU A 33 1.69 -7.86 11.01
C GLU A 33 1.89 -6.58 11.83
N LYS A 34 2.50 -6.68 13.00
CA LYS A 34 2.71 -5.50 13.84
C LYS A 34 3.63 -4.49 13.17
N LYS A 35 4.69 -4.97 12.51
CA LYS A 35 5.61 -4.09 11.79
C LYS A 35 4.94 -3.47 10.57
N ILE A 36 4.16 -4.26 9.86
CA ILE A 36 3.39 -3.77 8.71
C ILE A 36 2.43 -2.66 9.13
N ALA A 37 1.69 -2.87 10.22
CA ALA A 37 0.78 -1.87 10.76
C ALA A 37 1.52 -0.60 11.22
N GLN A 38 2.65 -0.77 11.90
CA GLN A 38 3.48 0.33 12.34
C GLN A 38 3.94 1.19 11.17
N LYS A 39 4.44 0.56 10.11
CA LYS A 39 4.92 1.27 8.92
C LYS A 39 3.80 2.05 8.23
N PHE A 40 2.63 1.44 8.13
CA PHE A 40 1.48 2.13 7.56
C PHE A 40 1.12 3.37 8.39
N GLY A 41 1.13 3.25 9.71
CA GLY A 41 0.86 4.38 10.59
C GLY A 41 1.88 5.51 10.45
N GLU A 42 3.17 5.16 10.37
CA GLU A 42 4.25 6.13 10.20
C GLU A 42 4.12 6.89 8.88
N GLU A 43 3.89 6.17 7.78
CA GLU A 43 3.75 6.80 6.47
C GLU A 43 2.50 7.66 6.38
N SER A 44 1.41 7.22 7.01
CA SER A 44 0.17 8.00 7.06
C SER A 44 0.37 9.31 7.81
N SER A 45 1.11 9.28 8.92
CA SER A 45 1.43 10.48 9.69
C SER A 45 2.28 11.45 8.88
N GLU A 46 3.27 10.94 8.15
CA GLU A 46 4.12 11.76 7.28
C GLU A 46 3.30 12.42 6.17
N LEU A 47 2.35 11.68 5.59
CA LEU A 47 1.46 12.25 4.58
C LEU A 47 0.63 13.41 5.14
N ILE A 48 0.08 13.23 6.34
CA ILE A 48 -0.70 14.28 6.99
C ILE A 48 0.14 15.55 7.19
N ILE A 49 1.38 15.38 7.67
CA ILE A 49 2.29 16.51 7.90
C ILE A 49 2.61 17.20 6.57
N ASP A 50 2.93 16.44 5.54
CA ASP A 50 3.27 17.02 4.23
C ASP A 50 2.06 17.69 3.58
N PHE A 51 0.87 17.16 3.78
CA PHE A 51 -0.35 17.79 3.29
C PHE A 51 -0.56 19.16 3.95
N LEU A 52 -0.31 19.27 5.25
CA LEU A 52 -0.57 20.50 5.99
C LEU A 52 0.56 21.53 5.85
N LYS A 53 1.82 21.09 5.78
CA LYS A 53 2.98 21.98 5.86
C LYS A 53 4.03 21.77 4.77
N GLY A 54 3.94 20.70 4.03
CA GLY A 54 4.93 20.36 3.03
C GLY A 54 4.56 20.86 1.65
N SER A 55 5.35 20.46 0.67
CA SER A 55 5.15 20.82 -0.72
C SER A 55 4.18 19.85 -1.42
N LYS A 56 3.69 20.27 -2.56
CA LYS A 56 2.89 19.40 -3.44
C LYS A 56 3.69 18.15 -3.81
N LYS A 57 4.98 18.32 -4.13
CA LYS A 57 5.85 17.20 -4.49
C LYS A 57 5.94 16.18 -3.36
N ARG A 58 6.18 16.63 -2.12
CA ARG A 58 6.28 15.74 -0.97
C ARG A 58 4.96 15.03 -0.71
N THR A 59 3.85 15.73 -0.85
CA THR A 59 2.53 15.15 -0.66
C THR A 59 2.28 14.01 -1.64
N ILE A 60 2.67 14.19 -2.90
CA ILE A 60 2.55 13.14 -3.92
C ILE A 60 3.42 11.93 -3.54
N GLU A 61 4.69 12.17 -3.18
CA GLU A 61 5.61 11.10 -2.82
C GLU A 61 5.09 10.29 -1.62
N GLU A 62 4.66 10.99 -0.58
CA GLU A 62 4.13 10.31 0.61
C GLU A 62 2.81 9.59 0.35
N SER A 63 2.00 10.12 -0.58
CA SER A 63 0.76 9.43 -0.97
C SER A 63 1.06 8.06 -1.57
N ILE A 64 2.12 7.96 -2.37
CA ILE A 64 2.51 6.68 -2.96
C ILE A 64 3.08 5.75 -1.88
N ASP A 65 3.84 6.28 -0.93
CA ASP A 65 4.35 5.47 0.18
C ASP A 65 3.20 4.91 1.03
N VAL A 66 2.18 5.72 1.30
CA VAL A 66 0.99 5.27 2.03
C VAL A 66 0.26 4.19 1.24
N LEU A 67 0.07 4.42 -0.06
CA LEU A 67 -0.62 3.44 -0.92
C LEU A 67 0.12 2.11 -0.94
N TYR A 68 1.44 2.16 -1.08
CA TYR A 68 2.28 0.96 -1.07
C TYR A 68 2.10 0.18 0.24
N HIS A 69 2.21 0.87 1.38
CA HIS A 69 2.09 0.21 2.68
C HIS A 69 0.66 -0.27 2.95
N LEU A 70 -0.35 0.44 2.43
CA LEU A 70 -1.73 -0.03 2.48
C LEU A 70 -1.86 -1.37 1.76
N PHE A 71 -1.28 -1.47 0.56
CA PHE A 71 -1.35 -2.69 -0.23
C PHE A 71 -0.61 -3.85 0.45
N VAL A 72 0.53 -3.57 1.09
CA VAL A 72 1.24 -4.60 1.87
C VAL A 72 0.33 -5.11 3.00
N LEU A 73 -0.30 -4.20 3.71
CA LEU A 73 -1.21 -4.52 4.81
C LEU A 73 -2.37 -5.39 4.34
N LEU A 74 -2.99 -5.02 3.23
CA LEU A 74 -4.11 -5.77 2.67
C LEU A 74 -3.67 -7.16 2.19
N SER A 75 -2.49 -7.25 1.56
CA SER A 75 -1.94 -8.52 1.11
C SER A 75 -1.62 -9.43 2.30
N ALA A 76 -1.12 -8.88 3.40
CA ALA A 76 -0.85 -9.64 4.61
C ALA A 76 -2.14 -10.23 5.19
N LYS A 77 -3.27 -9.55 5.00
CA LYS A 77 -4.59 -10.02 5.43
C LYS A 77 -5.22 -10.96 4.41
N LYS A 78 -4.49 -11.29 3.33
CA LYS A 78 -4.96 -12.17 2.23
C LYS A 78 -6.17 -11.62 1.49
N ILE A 79 -6.28 -10.31 1.41
CA ILE A 79 -7.32 -9.64 0.65
C ILE A 79 -6.85 -9.52 -0.79
N LYS A 80 -7.71 -9.89 -1.73
CA LYS A 80 -7.40 -9.80 -3.16
C LYS A 80 -7.77 -8.41 -3.68
N PHE A 81 -7.03 -7.93 -4.67
CA PHE A 81 -7.29 -6.61 -5.24
C PHE A 81 -8.72 -6.46 -5.75
N ASN A 82 -9.28 -7.52 -6.36
CA ASN A 82 -10.65 -7.46 -6.87
C ASN A 82 -11.69 -7.29 -5.77
N GLU A 83 -11.38 -7.62 -4.53
CA GLU A 83 -12.29 -7.38 -3.41
C GLU A 83 -12.40 -5.89 -3.13
N LEU A 84 -11.29 -5.14 -3.31
CA LEU A 84 -11.31 -3.69 -3.20
C LEU A 84 -12.13 -3.08 -4.33
N GLU A 85 -11.94 -3.57 -5.55
CA GLU A 85 -12.69 -3.10 -6.71
C GLU A 85 -14.18 -3.29 -6.52
N LYS A 86 -14.59 -4.45 -6.00
CA LYS A 86 -16.00 -4.74 -5.72
C LYS A 86 -16.59 -3.77 -4.71
N GLU A 87 -15.84 -3.43 -3.68
CA GLU A 87 -16.30 -2.49 -2.67
C GLU A 87 -16.45 -1.08 -3.26
N ILE A 88 -15.52 -0.67 -4.12
CA ILE A 88 -15.61 0.62 -4.82
C ILE A 88 -16.87 0.67 -5.67
N LEU A 89 -17.13 -0.38 -6.45
CA LEU A 89 -18.32 -0.45 -7.30
C LEU A 89 -19.60 -0.37 -6.47
N LYS A 90 -19.63 -1.08 -5.35
CA LYS A 90 -20.75 -1.08 -4.43
C LYS A 90 -21.08 0.33 -3.92
N ARG A 91 -20.05 1.14 -3.67
CA ARG A 91 -20.21 2.50 -3.11
C ARG A 91 -20.37 3.59 -4.15
N ARG A 92 -20.15 3.28 -5.41
CA ARG A 92 -20.13 4.27 -6.50
C ARG A 92 -21.37 5.15 -6.54
N ASN A 93 -22.55 4.58 -6.31
CA ASN A 93 -23.81 5.30 -6.37
C ASN A 93 -24.27 5.86 -5.02
N VAL A 94 -23.50 5.61 -3.94
CA VAL A 94 -23.86 6.01 -2.58
C VAL A 94 -23.05 7.23 -2.13
N ARG A 95 -21.90 7.44 -2.76
CA ARG A 95 -20.98 8.52 -2.40
C ARG A 95 -20.79 9.57 -3.54
#